data_704ff42c275f488961f9ca3407cd1572
#
_entry.id   704ff42c275f488961f9ca3407cd1572
#
_cell.length_a   1.000
_cell.length_b   1.000
_cell.length_c   1.000
_cell.angle_alpha   90.00
_cell.angle_beta   90.00
_cell.angle_gamma   90.00
#
_symmetry.space_group_name_H-M   'P 1'
#
loop_
_entity.id
_entity.type
_entity.pdbx_description
1 polymer ?
#
loop_
_entity_poly.entity_id
_entity_poly.type
_entity_poly.pdbx_seq_one_letter_code
_entity_poly.pdbx_strand_id
1 'polypeptide(L)'
;MSKLGSSYWKLWSATAVSNLGDGISMVAYPWLASATTRSPMLIALIPLAQKLPWLIFTLPAGVITDRYDRRKIIVAMDFMRGVLTLIVGFGVYWSATQLPNLKHVETSHPTHLKLYLLLLITALLFGFMEVLRDNSAQTLMPSVVAEENLEKANGRMWSAESLTNTFIGPPLGSLLLGLAIALPFFVDAGTFFFCAGLIASLTGTFKPAIVKEERLSFRTEMREGFTWLWKHKLLKSMAIILGLLNFCGSITGAIYILFAQEVLHTSVFVFAVLGTAGAVGGILGGTLGPKLAEKIGSGPSLAITLSLFPVFSVIVGLTSSWEVVWVAVAIESFFAVLWNVITVSLRQSIIPTHLLGRVNSVYRMFAWGTIPVATLFGGVLVTVNVHFMTRVWALRSTFLISAVLGLALVAYAVPKLTTSKIEAARSLK
;
A
#
# COMPACT_ATOMS: atom_id res chain seq x y z
N MET A 1 -3.80 17.66 30.43
CA MET A 1 -3.42 16.99 29.16
C MET A 1 -1.92 17.05 29.05
N SER A 2 -1.21 15.91 29.14
CA SER A 2 0.25 15.87 28.99
C SER A 2 0.62 16.32 27.56
N LYS A 3 1.64 17.19 27.46
CA LYS A 3 2.10 17.71 26.16
C LYS A 3 2.95 16.64 25.49
N LEU A 4 2.67 16.33 24.23
CA LEU A 4 3.56 15.53 23.40
C LEU A 4 4.89 16.31 23.26
N GLY A 5 6.01 15.68 23.62
CA GLY A 5 7.33 16.31 23.67
C GLY A 5 7.87 16.75 22.30
N SER A 6 8.95 17.54 22.29
CA SER A 6 9.55 18.05 21.04
C SER A 6 10.05 16.92 20.14
N SER A 7 10.54 15.81 20.70
CA SER A 7 10.97 14.62 19.95
C SER A 7 9.82 13.98 19.15
N TYR A 8 8.61 13.94 19.72
CA TYR A 8 7.44 13.49 18.99
C TYR A 8 7.12 14.41 17.80
N TRP A 9 7.14 15.74 18.01
CA TRP A 9 6.83 16.67 16.92
C TRP A 9 7.86 16.63 15.79
N LYS A 10 9.15 16.38 16.10
CA LYS A 10 10.17 16.14 15.08
C LYS A 10 9.87 14.86 14.28
N LEU A 11 9.54 13.77 14.97
CA LEU A 11 9.15 12.51 14.31
C LEU A 11 7.89 12.68 13.47
N TRP A 12 6.86 13.36 14.00
CA TRP A 12 5.63 13.66 13.30
C TRP A 12 5.85 14.49 12.04
N SER A 13 6.63 15.57 12.14
CA SER A 13 6.95 16.43 10.99
C SER A 13 7.77 15.70 9.93
N ALA A 14 8.76 14.90 10.35
CA ALA A 14 9.54 14.06 9.43
C ALA A 14 8.61 13.08 8.69
N THR A 15 7.72 12.39 9.40
CA THR A 15 6.78 11.45 8.79
C THR A 15 5.80 12.15 7.84
N ALA A 16 5.26 13.30 8.24
CA ALA A 16 4.35 14.06 7.39
C ALA A 16 5.02 14.54 6.08
N VAL A 17 6.26 15.05 6.17
CA VAL A 17 7.00 15.53 5.00
C VAL A 17 7.46 14.36 4.11
N SER A 18 7.91 13.23 4.68
CA SER A 18 8.24 12.03 3.91
C SER A 18 7.01 11.52 3.15
N ASN A 19 5.87 11.42 3.82
CA ASN A 19 4.62 10.99 3.19
C ASN A 19 4.11 11.96 2.11
N LEU A 20 4.42 13.26 2.23
CA LEU A 20 4.15 14.21 1.15
C LEU A 20 4.98 13.88 -0.09
N GLY A 21 6.27 13.59 0.06
CA GLY A 21 7.15 13.13 -1.03
C GLY A 21 6.66 11.81 -1.63
N ASP A 22 6.34 10.83 -0.80
CA ASP A 22 5.77 9.56 -1.24
C ASP A 22 4.47 9.77 -2.05
N GLY A 23 3.60 10.69 -1.63
CA GLY A 23 2.37 11.06 -2.35
C GLY A 23 2.64 11.74 -3.70
N ILE A 24 3.66 12.61 -3.79
CA ILE A 24 4.14 13.18 -5.05
C ILE A 24 4.56 12.05 -6.00
N SER A 25 5.32 11.10 -5.48
CA SER A 25 5.85 9.96 -6.22
C SER A 25 4.78 8.98 -6.67
N MET A 26 3.65 8.86 -5.97
CA MET A 26 2.49 8.04 -6.39
C MET A 26 1.94 8.42 -7.78
N VAL A 27 2.12 9.66 -8.20
CA VAL A 27 1.74 10.12 -9.56
C VAL A 27 2.97 10.10 -10.47
N ALA A 28 4.11 10.60 -9.99
CA ALA A 28 5.29 10.79 -10.82
C ALA A 28 5.89 9.47 -11.35
N TYR A 29 6.00 8.43 -10.51
CA TYR A 29 6.58 7.15 -10.92
C TYR A 29 5.74 6.41 -11.97
N PRO A 30 4.42 6.19 -11.81
CA PRO A 30 3.61 5.55 -12.85
C PRO A 30 3.62 6.32 -14.18
N TRP A 31 3.56 7.65 -14.14
CA TRP A 31 3.61 8.46 -15.34
C TRP A 31 4.98 8.36 -16.03
N LEU A 32 6.07 8.43 -15.29
CA LEU A 32 7.40 8.25 -15.84
C LEU A 32 7.59 6.83 -16.40
N ALA A 33 7.11 5.80 -15.69
CA ALA A 33 7.14 4.42 -16.18
C ALA A 33 6.44 4.31 -17.53
N SER A 34 5.23 4.86 -17.66
CA SER A 34 4.48 4.84 -18.91
C SER A 34 5.12 5.67 -20.03
N ALA A 35 5.91 6.71 -19.68
CA ALA A 35 6.70 7.49 -20.62
C ALA A 35 7.98 6.79 -21.08
N THR A 36 8.45 5.74 -20.37
CA THR A 36 9.62 4.94 -20.77
C THR A 36 9.25 3.69 -21.54
N THR A 37 8.06 3.13 -21.33
CA THR A 37 7.58 1.91 -21.99
C THR A 37 6.05 1.84 -21.98
N ARG A 38 5.48 1.22 -23.01
CA ARG A 38 4.04 0.89 -23.08
C ARG A 38 3.76 -0.60 -22.89
N SER A 39 4.80 -1.39 -22.59
CA SER A 39 4.64 -2.81 -22.30
C SER A 39 3.93 -3.02 -20.96
N PRO A 40 2.75 -3.70 -20.92
CA PRO A 40 2.04 -3.94 -19.67
C PRO A 40 2.88 -4.76 -18.68
N MET A 41 3.65 -5.73 -19.19
CA MET A 41 4.54 -6.54 -18.38
C MET A 41 5.63 -5.70 -17.69
N LEU A 42 6.32 -4.84 -18.47
CA LEU A 42 7.38 -4.00 -17.91
C LEU A 42 6.81 -2.98 -16.90
N ILE A 43 5.64 -2.40 -17.17
CA ILE A 43 4.99 -1.49 -16.21
C ILE A 43 4.64 -2.22 -14.92
N ALA A 44 4.14 -3.45 -14.98
CA ALA A 44 3.82 -4.26 -13.80
C ALA A 44 5.05 -4.66 -12.98
N LEU A 45 6.24 -4.77 -13.58
CA LEU A 45 7.47 -5.10 -12.86
C LEU A 45 7.92 -4.01 -11.88
N ILE A 46 7.58 -2.73 -12.11
CA ILE A 46 7.99 -1.64 -11.22
C ILE A 46 7.31 -1.73 -9.84
N PRO A 47 5.96 -1.77 -9.73
CA PRO A 47 5.30 -1.97 -8.43
C PRO A 47 5.59 -3.35 -7.84
N LEU A 48 5.83 -4.39 -8.67
CA LEU A 48 6.31 -5.68 -8.19
C LEU A 48 7.66 -5.52 -7.47
N ALA A 49 8.63 -4.87 -8.09
CA ALA A 49 9.97 -4.65 -7.53
C ALA A 49 9.89 -3.87 -6.21
N GLN A 50 9.04 -2.85 -6.13
CA GLN A 50 8.84 -2.05 -4.91
C GLN A 50 8.19 -2.86 -3.77
N LYS A 51 7.26 -3.76 -4.08
CA LYS A 51 6.52 -4.54 -3.06
C LYS A 51 7.17 -5.87 -2.69
N LEU A 52 8.04 -6.41 -3.55
CA LEU A 52 8.73 -7.67 -3.28
C LEU A 52 9.55 -7.67 -1.98
N PRO A 53 10.29 -6.60 -1.61
CA PRO A 53 11.01 -6.55 -0.36
C PRO A 53 10.12 -6.68 0.88
N TRP A 54 8.88 -6.20 0.84
CA TRP A 54 7.94 -6.36 1.94
C TRP A 54 7.60 -7.83 2.23
N LEU A 55 7.61 -8.68 1.19
CA LEU A 55 7.37 -10.10 1.36
C LEU A 55 8.60 -10.82 1.93
N ILE A 56 9.80 -10.53 1.39
CA ILE A 56 11.01 -11.33 1.69
C ILE A 56 11.90 -10.73 2.80
N PHE A 57 11.84 -9.40 3.00
CA PHE A 57 12.78 -8.68 3.86
C PHE A 57 12.18 -8.16 5.17
N THR A 58 10.86 -8.19 5.35
CA THR A 58 10.21 -7.71 6.60
C THR A 58 10.77 -8.37 7.85
N LEU A 59 11.08 -9.66 7.78
CA LEU A 59 11.62 -10.42 8.89
C LEU A 59 13.09 -10.10 9.20
N PRO A 60 14.01 -10.10 8.23
CA PRO A 60 15.37 -9.59 8.43
C PRO A 60 15.39 -8.15 8.95
N ALA A 61 14.51 -7.29 8.44
CA ALA A 61 14.40 -5.90 8.87
C ALA A 61 14.04 -5.77 10.35
N GLY A 62 13.13 -6.61 10.86
CA GLY A 62 12.81 -6.67 12.28
C GLY A 62 14.05 -6.99 13.14
N VAL A 63 14.83 -8.00 12.75
CA VAL A 63 16.07 -8.37 13.44
C VAL A 63 17.10 -7.23 13.43
N ILE A 64 17.25 -6.52 12.30
CA ILE A 64 18.14 -5.37 12.20
C ILE A 64 17.69 -4.25 13.12
N THR A 65 16.38 -3.94 13.12
CA THR A 65 15.78 -2.89 13.97
C THR A 65 15.91 -3.19 15.47
N ASP A 66 15.93 -4.47 15.84
CA ASP A 66 16.13 -4.91 17.24
C ASP A 66 17.60 -4.89 17.69
N ARG A 67 18.56 -4.77 16.76
CA ARG A 67 20.01 -4.81 17.08
C ARG A 67 20.69 -3.44 16.98
N TYR A 68 20.20 -2.58 16.10
CA TYR A 68 20.83 -1.28 15.81
C TYR A 68 20.01 -0.11 16.34
N ASP A 69 20.64 1.05 16.46
CA ASP A 69 19.99 2.30 16.84
C ASP A 69 18.96 2.71 15.77
N ARG A 70 17.69 2.73 16.17
CA ARG A 70 16.54 2.99 15.29
C ARG A 70 16.61 4.35 14.59
N ARG A 71 17.11 5.38 15.30
CA ARG A 71 17.34 6.72 14.71
C ARG A 71 18.35 6.65 13.58
N LYS A 72 19.48 5.94 13.79
CA LYS A 72 20.53 5.81 12.75
C LYS A 72 20.01 5.06 11.53
N ILE A 73 19.17 4.04 11.72
CA ILE A 73 18.56 3.31 10.61
C ILE A 73 17.66 4.26 9.81
N ILE A 74 16.74 4.99 10.46
CA ILE A 74 15.83 5.91 9.78
C ILE A 74 16.62 6.96 8.99
N VAL A 75 17.61 7.61 9.63
CA VAL A 75 18.48 8.63 8.99
C VAL A 75 19.19 8.06 7.77
N ALA A 76 19.80 6.87 7.89
CA ALA A 76 20.50 6.24 6.78
C ALA A 76 19.55 5.90 5.62
N MET A 77 18.36 5.33 5.94
CA MET A 77 17.37 4.95 4.92
C MET A 77 16.80 6.18 4.21
N ASP A 78 16.41 7.23 4.94
CA ASP A 78 15.89 8.46 4.34
C ASP A 78 16.98 9.14 3.51
N PHE A 79 18.22 9.20 3.98
CA PHE A 79 19.35 9.75 3.19
C PHE A 79 19.58 8.98 1.89
N MET A 80 19.61 7.64 1.95
CA MET A 80 19.80 6.80 0.77
C MET A 80 18.62 6.90 -0.21
N ARG A 81 17.37 6.98 0.30
CA ARG A 81 16.20 7.25 -0.53
C ARG A 81 16.33 8.59 -1.25
N GLY A 82 16.74 9.63 -0.54
CA GLY A 82 17.01 10.94 -1.14
C GLY A 82 18.06 10.88 -2.26
N VAL A 83 19.18 10.17 -2.05
CA VAL A 83 20.22 9.98 -3.08
C VAL A 83 19.68 9.22 -4.29
N LEU A 84 18.94 8.13 -4.09
CA LEU A 84 18.34 7.36 -5.18
C LEU A 84 17.32 8.20 -5.98
N THR A 85 16.50 8.97 -5.29
CA THR A 85 15.51 9.86 -5.94
C THR A 85 16.22 10.97 -6.75
N LEU A 86 17.34 11.52 -6.25
CA LEU A 86 18.17 12.44 -7.03
C LEU A 86 18.75 11.78 -8.29
N ILE A 87 19.24 10.54 -8.19
CA ILE A 87 19.75 9.80 -9.35
C ILE A 87 18.65 9.63 -10.39
N VAL A 88 17.42 9.27 -9.97
CA VAL A 88 16.25 9.22 -10.87
C VAL A 88 15.99 10.61 -11.46
N GLY A 89 15.91 11.65 -10.63
CA GLY A 89 15.67 13.03 -11.07
C GLY A 89 16.64 13.49 -12.14
N PHE A 90 17.95 13.26 -11.95
CA PHE A 90 18.97 13.58 -12.96
C PHE A 90 18.85 12.70 -14.20
N GLY A 91 18.58 11.38 -14.05
CA GLY A 91 18.31 10.50 -15.19
C GLY A 91 17.15 10.98 -16.05
N VAL A 92 16.07 11.43 -15.42
CA VAL A 92 14.90 12.03 -16.10
C VAL A 92 15.28 13.37 -16.75
N TYR A 93 16.00 14.25 -16.04
CA TYR A 93 16.41 15.56 -16.55
C TYR A 93 17.23 15.44 -17.84
N TRP A 94 18.24 14.55 -17.86
CA TRP A 94 19.05 14.33 -19.06
C TRP A 94 18.31 13.63 -20.20
N SER A 95 17.28 12.84 -19.87
CA SER A 95 16.45 12.16 -20.88
C SER A 95 15.19 12.96 -21.30
N ALA A 96 14.96 14.14 -20.71
CA ALA A 96 13.70 14.88 -20.85
C ALA A 96 13.33 15.19 -22.32
N THR A 97 14.33 15.51 -23.15
CA THR A 97 14.11 15.81 -24.60
C THR A 97 13.77 14.58 -25.43
N GLN A 98 14.07 13.38 -24.92
CA GLN A 98 13.82 12.11 -25.59
C GLN A 98 12.50 11.46 -25.13
N LEU A 99 11.93 11.93 -24.00
CA LEU A 99 10.67 11.43 -23.48
C LEU A 99 9.50 12.04 -24.25
N PRO A 100 8.41 11.27 -24.42
CA PRO A 100 7.20 11.78 -25.05
C PRO A 100 6.57 12.90 -24.21
N ASN A 101 5.85 13.79 -24.87
CA ASN A 101 5.05 14.78 -24.17
C ASN A 101 4.01 14.08 -23.28
N LEU A 102 3.92 14.47 -22.02
CA LEU A 102 3.02 13.85 -21.05
C LEU A 102 1.53 13.96 -21.45
N LYS A 103 1.16 14.92 -22.32
CA LYS A 103 -0.21 15.06 -22.84
C LYS A 103 -0.55 14.02 -23.92
N HIS A 104 0.44 13.38 -24.53
CA HIS A 104 0.29 12.46 -25.64
C HIS A 104 1.06 11.16 -25.43
N VAL A 105 1.30 10.77 -24.19
CA VAL A 105 2.01 9.52 -23.83
C VAL A 105 1.27 8.30 -24.38
N GLU A 106 -0.05 8.33 -24.42
CA GLU A 106 -0.91 7.23 -24.89
C GLU A 106 -0.69 6.85 -26.36
N THR A 107 -0.37 7.82 -27.20
CA THR A 107 -0.14 7.63 -28.65
C THR A 107 1.33 7.36 -28.99
N SER A 108 2.23 7.45 -28.01
CA SER A 108 3.67 7.23 -28.21
C SER A 108 4.05 5.77 -27.98
N HIS A 109 5.13 5.34 -28.61
CA HIS A 109 5.73 4.01 -28.39
C HIS A 109 7.17 4.14 -27.86
N PRO A 110 7.34 4.72 -26.66
CA PRO A 110 8.67 4.96 -26.11
C PRO A 110 9.39 3.63 -25.79
N THR A 111 10.69 3.62 -26.01
CA THR A 111 11.56 2.51 -25.63
C THR A 111 12.86 3.08 -25.04
N HIS A 112 12.76 3.60 -23.81
CA HIS A 112 13.91 4.15 -23.09
C HIS A 112 14.42 3.14 -22.04
N LEU A 113 15.02 2.05 -22.51
CA LEU A 113 15.45 0.92 -21.67
C LEU A 113 16.37 1.34 -20.53
N LYS A 114 17.31 2.27 -20.75
CA LYS A 114 18.25 2.71 -19.70
C LYS A 114 17.49 3.39 -18.54
N LEU A 115 16.58 4.29 -18.85
CA LEU A 115 15.78 4.98 -17.83
C LEU A 115 14.81 4.02 -17.15
N TYR A 116 14.19 3.12 -17.91
CA TYR A 116 13.34 2.08 -17.35
C TYR A 116 14.09 1.18 -16.36
N LEU A 117 15.30 0.70 -16.72
CA LEU A 117 16.12 -0.11 -15.81
C LEU A 117 16.53 0.67 -14.55
N LEU A 118 16.83 1.96 -14.68
CA LEU A 118 17.08 2.82 -13.54
C LEU A 118 15.86 2.85 -12.60
N LEU A 119 14.64 3.04 -13.16
CA LEU A 119 13.41 3.03 -12.37
C LEU A 119 13.16 1.69 -11.69
N LEU A 120 13.38 0.58 -12.40
CA LEU A 120 13.16 -0.77 -11.86
C LEU A 120 14.12 -1.07 -10.71
N ILE A 121 15.41 -0.78 -10.88
CA ILE A 121 16.43 -1.01 -9.84
C ILE A 121 16.17 -0.10 -8.64
N THR A 122 15.88 1.17 -8.87
CA THR A 122 15.59 2.09 -7.77
C THR A 122 14.31 1.73 -7.04
N ALA A 123 13.25 1.27 -7.73
CA ALA A 123 12.02 0.78 -7.10
C ALA A 123 12.30 -0.40 -6.14
N LEU A 124 13.14 -1.36 -6.56
CA LEU A 124 13.53 -2.50 -5.71
C LEU A 124 14.31 -2.03 -4.48
N LEU A 125 15.31 -1.16 -4.66
CA LEU A 125 16.11 -0.64 -3.55
C LEU A 125 15.26 0.21 -2.59
N PHE A 126 14.34 1.00 -3.13
CA PHE A 126 13.36 1.75 -2.33
C PHE A 126 12.54 0.83 -1.43
N GLY A 127 12.02 -0.27 -1.98
CA GLY A 127 11.26 -1.23 -1.19
C GLY A 127 12.05 -1.79 0.01
N PHE A 128 13.33 -2.11 -0.15
CA PHE A 128 14.20 -2.53 0.97
C PHE A 128 14.36 -1.44 2.03
N MET A 129 14.61 -0.21 1.59
CA MET A 129 14.79 0.93 2.51
C MET A 129 13.49 1.28 3.23
N GLU A 130 12.35 1.24 2.53
CA GLU A 130 11.02 1.49 3.07
C GLU A 130 10.71 0.52 4.20
N VAL A 131 10.94 -0.79 4.01
CA VAL A 131 10.72 -1.81 5.03
C VAL A 131 11.55 -1.55 6.29
N LEU A 132 12.85 -1.25 6.14
CA LEU A 132 13.73 -0.94 7.29
C LEU A 132 13.32 0.35 8.00
N ARG A 133 13.03 1.39 7.25
CA ARG A 133 12.62 2.70 7.77
C ARG A 133 11.33 2.59 8.56
N ASP A 134 10.32 1.92 8.00
CA ASP A 134 8.99 1.81 8.62
C ASP A 134 9.01 0.96 9.88
N ASN A 135 9.69 -0.18 9.88
CA ASN A 135 9.88 -0.98 11.09
C ASN A 135 10.59 -0.16 12.19
N SER A 136 11.62 0.61 11.81
CA SER A 136 12.36 1.44 12.77
C SER A 136 11.52 2.59 13.31
N ALA A 137 10.70 3.25 12.48
CA ALA A 137 9.84 4.35 12.88
C ALA A 137 8.73 3.89 13.84
N GLN A 138 8.07 2.77 13.55
CA GLN A 138 7.05 2.20 14.41
C GLN A 138 7.59 1.82 15.79
N THR A 139 8.80 1.27 15.83
CA THR A 139 9.43 0.89 17.09
C THR A 139 10.10 2.06 17.83
N LEU A 140 10.36 3.18 17.15
CA LEU A 140 10.86 4.42 17.76
C LEU A 140 9.77 5.17 18.53
N MET A 141 8.52 5.12 18.08
CA MET A 141 7.40 5.87 18.65
C MET A 141 7.26 5.69 20.17
N PRO A 142 7.26 4.45 20.74
CA PRO A 142 7.17 4.26 22.20
C PRO A 142 8.39 4.80 22.97
N SER A 143 9.49 5.09 22.28
CA SER A 143 10.68 5.67 22.93
C SER A 143 10.65 7.20 23.04
N VAL A 144 9.75 7.85 22.30
CA VAL A 144 9.62 9.32 22.27
C VAL A 144 8.30 9.83 22.83
N VAL A 145 7.36 8.94 23.13
CA VAL A 145 6.02 9.25 23.66
C VAL A 145 5.74 8.40 24.88
N ALA A 146 5.21 9.00 25.93
CA ALA A 146 4.76 8.26 27.12
C ALA A 146 3.59 7.32 26.77
N GLU A 147 3.54 6.15 27.41
CA GLU A 147 2.59 5.07 27.11
C GLU A 147 1.13 5.56 27.07
N GLU A 148 0.74 6.41 28.01
CA GLU A 148 -0.60 7.03 28.13
C GLU A 148 -1.00 7.91 26.94
N ASN A 149 -0.02 8.35 26.12
CA ASN A 149 -0.24 9.22 24.96
C ASN A 149 -0.04 8.49 23.61
N LEU A 150 0.31 7.21 23.62
CA LEU A 150 0.62 6.46 22.40
C LEU A 150 -0.57 6.40 21.42
N GLU A 151 -1.77 6.17 21.92
CA GLU A 151 -2.97 6.13 21.08
C GLU A 151 -3.20 7.48 20.38
N LYS A 152 -3.10 8.58 21.11
CA LYS A 152 -3.23 9.95 20.57
C LYS A 152 -2.11 10.27 19.56
N ALA A 153 -0.87 9.86 19.87
CA ALA A 153 0.28 10.06 19.01
C ALA A 153 0.13 9.30 17.69
N ASN A 154 -0.24 8.02 17.76
CA ASN A 154 -0.48 7.18 16.58
C ASN A 154 -1.64 7.69 15.74
N GLY A 155 -2.75 8.12 16.35
CA GLY A 155 -3.89 8.70 15.63
C GLY A 155 -3.51 9.96 14.85
N ARG A 156 -2.72 10.87 15.45
CA ARG A 156 -2.21 12.06 14.76
C ARG A 156 -1.21 11.74 13.65
N MET A 157 -0.36 10.73 13.87
CA MET A 157 0.59 10.26 12.86
C MET A 157 -0.17 9.75 11.64
N TRP A 158 -1.12 8.84 11.85
CA TRP A 158 -1.95 8.27 10.78
C TRP A 158 -2.75 9.35 10.03
N SER A 159 -3.28 10.34 10.75
CA SER A 159 -3.99 11.47 10.11
C SER A 159 -3.05 12.30 9.24
N ALA A 160 -1.82 12.55 9.70
CA ALA A 160 -0.82 13.27 8.92
C ALA A 160 -0.43 12.49 7.66
N GLU A 161 -0.13 11.20 7.79
CA GLU A 161 0.18 10.30 6.66
C GLU A 161 -0.95 10.31 5.63
N SER A 162 -2.18 10.09 6.05
CA SER A 162 -3.33 10.09 5.14
C SER A 162 -3.50 11.43 4.42
N LEU A 163 -3.37 12.54 5.15
CA LEU A 163 -3.52 13.88 4.58
C LEU A 163 -2.41 14.19 3.57
N THR A 164 -1.16 13.94 3.92
CA THR A 164 -0.02 14.32 3.08
C THR A 164 0.20 13.34 1.93
N ASN A 165 0.09 12.03 2.17
CA ASN A 165 0.33 11.01 1.16
C ASN A 165 -0.80 10.93 0.12
N THR A 166 -2.07 11.02 0.56
CA THR A 166 -3.20 10.71 -0.32
C THR A 166 -3.95 11.95 -0.82
N PHE A 167 -4.03 13.02 -0.01
CA PHE A 167 -4.79 14.22 -0.42
C PHE A 167 -3.92 15.33 -1.00
N ILE A 168 -2.78 15.65 -0.38
CA ILE A 168 -1.93 16.79 -0.79
C ILE A 168 -0.88 16.34 -1.80
N GLY A 169 -0.23 15.20 -1.55
CA GLY A 169 0.90 14.72 -2.37
C GLY A 169 0.56 14.52 -3.84
N PRO A 170 -0.48 13.73 -4.20
CA PRO A 170 -0.79 13.45 -5.59
C PRO A 170 -1.15 14.69 -6.42
N PRO A 171 -2.01 15.65 -5.97
CA PRO A 171 -2.23 16.90 -6.69
C PRO A 171 -0.96 17.74 -6.85
N LEU A 172 -0.11 17.80 -5.81
CA LEU A 172 1.18 18.49 -5.89
C LEU A 172 2.12 17.79 -6.88
N GLY A 173 2.18 16.46 -6.88
CA GLY A 173 2.94 15.68 -7.84
C GLY A 173 2.52 15.95 -9.28
N SER A 174 1.21 16.02 -9.52
CA SER A 174 0.64 16.38 -10.82
C SER A 174 1.05 17.80 -11.25
N LEU A 175 0.96 18.77 -10.35
CA LEU A 175 1.38 20.15 -10.62
C LEU A 175 2.87 20.22 -10.98
N LEU A 176 3.72 19.56 -10.20
CA LEU A 176 5.16 19.52 -10.44
C LEU A 176 5.50 18.85 -11.77
N LEU A 177 4.83 17.74 -12.13
CA LEU A 177 4.97 17.11 -13.46
C LEU A 177 4.55 18.04 -14.59
N GLY A 178 3.51 18.83 -14.38
CA GLY A 178 3.04 19.83 -15.35
C GLY A 178 4.06 20.96 -15.58
N LEU A 179 4.88 21.28 -14.59
CA LEU A 179 5.95 22.27 -14.70
C LEU A 179 7.21 21.70 -15.36
N ALA A 180 7.69 20.55 -14.88
CA ALA A 180 8.81 19.83 -15.48
C ALA A 180 8.81 18.37 -15.03
N ILE A 181 9.06 17.43 -15.95
CA ILE A 181 8.99 15.99 -15.72
C ILE A 181 9.97 15.51 -14.62
N ALA A 182 11.11 16.19 -14.43
CA ALA A 182 12.09 15.86 -13.41
C ALA A 182 11.80 16.49 -12.03
N LEU A 183 10.97 17.54 -11.98
CA LEU A 183 10.78 18.35 -10.78
C LEU A 183 10.21 17.58 -9.58
N PRO A 184 9.22 16.66 -9.75
CA PRO A 184 8.72 15.85 -8.65
C PRO A 184 9.83 15.08 -7.92
N PHE A 185 10.78 14.54 -8.66
CA PHE A 185 11.88 13.75 -8.10
C PHE A 185 12.87 14.60 -7.30
N PHE A 186 13.16 15.82 -7.73
CA PHE A 186 14.01 16.75 -6.96
C PHE A 186 13.31 17.22 -5.68
N VAL A 187 12.01 17.51 -5.74
CA VAL A 187 11.24 17.90 -4.55
C VAL A 187 11.16 16.74 -3.58
N ASP A 188 10.85 15.53 -4.05
CA ASP A 188 10.78 14.33 -3.21
C ASP A 188 12.13 13.99 -2.57
N ALA A 189 13.23 14.07 -3.32
CA ALA A 189 14.58 13.93 -2.75
C ALA A 189 14.84 14.95 -1.61
N GLY A 190 14.39 16.20 -1.80
CA GLY A 190 14.45 17.23 -0.77
C GLY A 190 13.67 16.86 0.50
N THR A 191 12.50 16.23 0.36
CA THR A 191 11.71 15.75 1.53
C THR A 191 12.49 14.70 2.31
N PHE A 192 13.13 13.74 1.65
CA PHE A 192 13.92 12.71 2.32
C PHE A 192 15.14 13.27 3.05
N PHE A 193 15.89 14.19 2.46
CA PHE A 193 17.01 14.84 3.13
C PHE A 193 16.56 15.69 4.32
N PHE A 194 15.45 16.41 4.19
CA PHE A 194 14.87 17.14 5.31
C PHE A 194 14.49 16.18 6.45
N CYS A 195 13.86 15.05 6.15
CA CYS A 195 13.49 14.04 7.13
C CYS A 195 14.72 13.44 7.81
N ALA A 196 15.74 13.07 7.04
CA ALA A 196 17.00 12.56 7.58
C ALA A 196 17.64 13.58 8.55
N GLY A 197 17.69 14.85 8.19
CA GLY A 197 18.22 15.94 9.05
C GLY A 197 17.39 16.13 10.31
N LEU A 198 16.06 16.12 10.21
CA LEU A 198 15.16 16.31 11.33
C LEU A 198 15.24 15.13 12.32
N ILE A 199 15.26 13.89 11.84
CA ILE A 199 15.43 12.70 12.69
C ILE A 199 16.85 12.64 13.29
N ALA A 200 17.89 13.04 12.55
CA ALA A 200 19.25 13.14 13.08
C ALA A 200 19.35 14.14 14.26
N SER A 201 18.51 15.17 14.27
CA SER A 201 18.44 16.16 15.36
C SER A 201 17.77 15.66 16.65
N LEU A 202 17.21 14.43 16.67
CA LEU A 202 16.70 13.82 17.90
C LEU A 202 17.86 13.53 18.85
N THR A 203 17.70 13.95 20.11
CA THR A 203 18.68 13.69 21.17
C THR A 203 18.28 12.44 21.96
N GLY A 204 19.24 11.62 22.32
CA GLY A 204 19.02 10.37 23.08
C GLY A 204 19.61 9.14 22.39
N THR A 205 19.59 8.03 23.08
CA THR A 205 19.94 6.70 22.59
C THR A 205 18.67 5.91 22.31
N PHE A 206 18.47 5.51 21.06
CA PHE A 206 17.30 4.76 20.61
C PHE A 206 17.66 3.31 20.26
N LYS A 207 18.74 2.83 20.87
CA LYS A 207 19.12 1.42 20.79
C LYS A 207 18.19 0.60 21.69
N PRO A 208 17.61 -0.48 21.20
CA PRO A 208 16.78 -1.35 22.02
C PRO A 208 17.56 -1.87 23.25
N ALA A 209 16.91 -1.91 24.40
CA ALA A 209 17.46 -2.63 25.56
C ALA A 209 17.55 -4.12 25.18
N ILE A 210 18.74 -4.70 25.31
CA ILE A 210 18.94 -6.13 25.07
C ILE A 210 18.31 -6.87 26.26
N VAL A 211 17.05 -7.23 26.17
CA VAL A 211 16.44 -8.20 27.08
C VAL A 211 16.93 -9.57 26.62
N LYS A 212 17.83 -10.18 27.45
CA LYS A 212 18.19 -11.59 27.31
C LYS A 212 17.03 -12.47 27.81
N GLU A 213 15.90 -12.45 27.12
CA GLU A 213 14.95 -13.54 27.22
C GLU A 213 15.40 -14.65 26.26
N GLU A 214 15.21 -15.91 26.64
CA GLU A 214 15.35 -17.06 25.74
C GLU A 214 14.29 -16.98 24.67
N ARG A 215 14.56 -16.16 23.63
CA ARG A 215 13.68 -16.05 22.48
C ARG A 215 13.67 -17.38 21.75
N LEU A 216 12.51 -17.96 21.61
CA LEU A 216 12.31 -19.12 20.73
C LEU A 216 12.86 -18.79 19.34
N SER A 217 13.35 -19.80 18.63
CA SER A 217 13.83 -19.56 17.26
C SER A 217 12.68 -19.00 16.41
N PHE A 218 12.98 -18.06 15.52
CA PHE A 218 12.00 -17.48 14.62
C PHE A 218 11.14 -18.55 13.90
N ARG A 219 11.75 -19.66 13.48
CA ARG A 219 11.04 -20.79 12.87
C ARG A 219 10.00 -21.41 13.81
N THR A 220 10.31 -21.50 15.10
CA THR A 220 9.40 -22.02 16.12
C THR A 220 8.20 -21.10 16.30
N GLU A 221 8.44 -19.79 16.41
CA GLU A 221 7.38 -18.79 16.58
C GLU A 221 6.45 -18.74 15.37
N MET A 222 7.01 -18.75 14.14
CA MET A 222 6.23 -18.80 12.90
C MET A 222 5.43 -20.10 12.80
N ARG A 223 6.01 -21.24 13.15
CA ARG A 223 5.33 -22.53 13.13
C ARG A 223 4.17 -22.57 14.16
N GLU A 224 4.37 -22.00 15.33
CA GLU A 224 3.33 -21.89 16.35
C GLU A 224 2.16 -21.02 15.87
N GLY A 225 2.44 -19.81 15.37
CA GLY A 225 1.43 -18.92 14.80
C GLY A 225 0.68 -19.55 13.62
N PHE A 226 1.42 -20.22 12.71
CA PHE A 226 0.83 -20.93 11.57
C PHE A 226 -0.07 -22.09 12.03
N THR A 227 0.43 -22.94 12.95
CA THR A 227 -0.33 -24.10 13.44
C THR A 227 -1.61 -23.66 14.14
N TRP A 228 -1.53 -22.61 14.95
CA TRP A 228 -2.69 -22.06 15.64
C TRP A 228 -3.73 -21.49 14.66
N LEU A 229 -3.30 -20.63 13.70
CA LEU A 229 -4.17 -20.06 12.67
C LEU A 229 -4.84 -21.16 11.84
N TRP A 230 -4.08 -22.21 11.46
CA TRP A 230 -4.56 -23.29 10.59
C TRP A 230 -5.61 -24.18 11.27
N LYS A 231 -5.51 -24.34 12.59
CA LYS A 231 -6.50 -25.06 13.40
C LYS A 231 -7.80 -24.25 13.61
N HIS A 232 -7.73 -22.92 13.56
CA HIS A 232 -8.88 -22.06 13.80
C HIS A 232 -9.70 -21.83 12.52
N LYS A 233 -10.82 -22.56 12.37
CA LYS A 233 -11.62 -22.61 11.13
C LYS A 233 -12.00 -21.24 10.58
N LEU A 234 -12.49 -20.32 11.43
CA LEU A 234 -12.94 -18.99 11.00
C LEU A 234 -11.74 -18.11 10.57
N LEU A 235 -10.72 -17.98 11.41
CA LEU A 235 -9.58 -17.09 11.13
C LEU A 235 -8.75 -17.57 9.94
N LYS A 236 -8.58 -18.88 9.76
CA LYS A 236 -7.99 -19.46 8.55
C LYS A 236 -8.78 -19.05 7.30
N SER A 237 -10.11 -19.22 7.33
CA SER A 237 -10.96 -18.82 6.20
C SER A 237 -10.84 -17.32 5.91
N MET A 238 -10.82 -16.48 6.94
CA MET A 238 -10.65 -15.03 6.78
C MET A 238 -9.28 -14.65 6.19
N ALA A 239 -8.21 -15.33 6.57
CA ALA A 239 -6.87 -15.10 6.01
C ALA A 239 -6.82 -15.43 4.51
N ILE A 240 -7.39 -16.59 4.13
CA ILE A 240 -7.51 -17.01 2.72
C ILE A 240 -8.38 -16.03 1.92
N ILE A 241 -9.54 -15.65 2.46
CA ILE A 241 -10.46 -14.70 1.80
C ILE A 241 -9.77 -13.37 1.57
N LEU A 242 -9.07 -12.81 2.56
CA LEU A 242 -8.36 -11.55 2.42
C LEU A 242 -7.21 -11.65 1.40
N GLY A 243 -6.47 -12.77 1.41
CA GLY A 243 -5.42 -13.01 0.42
C GLY A 243 -5.96 -13.07 -1.00
N LEU A 244 -7.09 -13.76 -1.22
CA LEU A 244 -7.74 -13.83 -2.53
C LEU A 244 -8.36 -12.49 -2.95
N LEU A 245 -8.93 -11.73 -2.02
CA LEU A 245 -9.46 -10.38 -2.29
C LEU A 245 -8.34 -9.44 -2.70
N ASN A 246 -7.22 -9.43 -1.98
CA ASN A 246 -6.04 -8.65 -2.35
C ASN A 246 -5.43 -9.10 -3.68
N PHE A 247 -5.44 -10.41 -3.98
CA PHE A 247 -5.05 -10.93 -5.28
C PHE A 247 -5.91 -10.33 -6.40
N CYS A 248 -7.23 -10.42 -6.28
CA CYS A 248 -8.16 -9.87 -7.27
C CYS A 248 -7.96 -8.36 -7.48
N GLY A 249 -7.85 -7.57 -6.42
CA GLY A 249 -7.62 -6.13 -6.52
C GLY A 249 -6.26 -5.77 -7.12
N SER A 250 -5.20 -6.55 -6.84
CA SER A 250 -3.84 -6.26 -7.31
C SER A 250 -3.61 -6.60 -8.79
N ILE A 251 -4.42 -7.47 -9.39
CA ILE A 251 -4.40 -7.72 -10.84
C ILE A 251 -4.57 -6.41 -11.62
N THR A 252 -5.50 -5.57 -11.20
CA THR A 252 -5.82 -4.30 -11.87
C THR A 252 -4.84 -3.19 -11.52
N GLY A 253 -4.34 -3.17 -10.28
CA GLY A 253 -3.44 -2.13 -9.78
C GLY A 253 -2.15 -1.99 -10.58
N ALA A 254 -1.58 -3.12 -11.05
CA ALA A 254 -0.33 -3.14 -11.80
C ALA A 254 -0.38 -2.35 -13.11
N ILE A 255 -1.53 -2.37 -13.79
CA ILE A 255 -1.71 -1.78 -15.13
C ILE A 255 -2.61 -0.54 -15.09
N TYR A 256 -2.97 -0.09 -13.89
CA TYR A 256 -3.95 0.99 -13.70
C TYR A 256 -3.56 2.29 -14.43
N ILE A 257 -2.27 2.60 -14.49
CA ILE A 257 -1.79 3.77 -15.25
C ILE A 257 -2.12 3.66 -16.76
N LEU A 258 -1.95 2.48 -17.35
CA LEU A 258 -2.29 2.26 -18.76
C LEU A 258 -3.80 2.36 -18.98
N PHE A 259 -4.60 1.78 -18.07
CA PHE A 259 -6.04 1.88 -18.11
C PHE A 259 -6.51 3.34 -17.98
N ALA A 260 -5.93 4.10 -17.05
CA ALA A 260 -6.25 5.51 -16.86
C ALA A 260 -5.92 6.36 -18.12
N GLN A 261 -4.79 6.09 -18.77
CA GLN A 261 -4.36 6.82 -19.96
C GLN A 261 -5.11 6.39 -21.21
N GLU A 262 -5.24 5.09 -21.48
CA GLU A 262 -5.70 4.56 -22.78
C GLU A 262 -7.20 4.25 -22.83
N VAL A 263 -7.87 4.13 -21.68
CA VAL A 263 -9.30 3.82 -21.58
C VAL A 263 -10.09 5.00 -21.03
N LEU A 264 -9.57 5.67 -20.00
CA LEU A 264 -10.21 6.82 -19.38
C LEU A 264 -9.72 8.15 -19.95
N HIS A 265 -8.66 8.16 -20.76
CA HIS A 265 -8.02 9.34 -21.35
C HIS A 265 -7.71 10.45 -20.34
N THR A 266 -7.21 10.05 -19.17
CA THR A 266 -6.97 10.97 -18.06
C THR A 266 -5.70 11.80 -18.27
N SER A 267 -5.79 13.09 -17.95
CA SER A 267 -4.60 13.91 -17.74
C SER A 267 -3.86 13.52 -16.44
N VAL A 268 -2.63 14.01 -16.28
CA VAL A 268 -1.87 13.85 -15.02
C VAL A 268 -2.67 14.31 -13.81
N PHE A 269 -3.36 15.44 -13.94
CA PHE A 269 -4.19 16.01 -12.87
C PHE A 269 -5.38 15.11 -12.52
N VAL A 270 -6.12 14.63 -13.53
CA VAL A 270 -7.27 13.74 -13.31
C VAL A 270 -6.82 12.41 -12.69
N PHE A 271 -5.66 11.89 -13.11
CA PHE A 271 -5.07 10.69 -12.48
C PHE A 271 -4.76 10.92 -10.99
N ALA A 272 -4.22 12.10 -10.63
CA ALA A 272 -4.01 12.46 -9.23
C ALA A 272 -5.32 12.55 -8.45
N VAL A 273 -6.37 13.13 -9.05
CA VAL A 273 -7.73 13.17 -8.46
C VAL A 273 -8.27 11.76 -8.26
N LEU A 274 -8.11 10.85 -9.21
CA LEU A 274 -8.50 9.44 -9.05
C LEU A 274 -7.86 8.80 -7.81
N GLY A 275 -6.59 9.12 -7.52
CA GLY A 275 -5.91 8.65 -6.32
C GLY A 275 -6.56 9.08 -5.00
N THR A 276 -7.29 10.20 -4.97
CA THR A 276 -7.97 10.69 -3.76
C THR A 276 -9.22 9.89 -3.38
N ALA A 277 -9.81 9.14 -4.31
CA ALA A 277 -11.02 8.36 -4.09
C ALA A 277 -10.88 7.38 -2.92
N GLY A 278 -9.73 6.69 -2.85
CA GLY A 278 -9.41 5.76 -1.78
C GLY A 278 -9.40 6.41 -0.40
N ALA A 279 -8.88 7.63 -0.29
CA ALA A 279 -8.83 8.36 0.97
C ALA A 279 -10.21 8.84 1.41
N VAL A 280 -11.01 9.39 0.50
CA VAL A 280 -12.39 9.81 0.80
C VAL A 280 -13.21 8.61 1.29
N GLY A 281 -13.19 7.50 0.55
CA GLY A 281 -13.87 6.28 0.95
C GLY A 281 -13.35 5.71 2.28
N GLY A 282 -12.04 5.72 2.47
CA GLY A 282 -11.40 5.23 3.69
C GLY A 282 -11.80 6.03 4.94
N ILE A 283 -11.81 7.36 4.87
CA ILE A 283 -12.24 8.22 5.99
C ILE A 283 -13.72 7.97 6.32
N LEU A 284 -14.58 7.93 5.30
CA LEU A 284 -16.00 7.65 5.50
C LEU A 284 -16.22 6.24 6.06
N GLY A 285 -15.46 5.24 5.58
CA GLY A 285 -15.49 3.87 6.09
C GLY A 285 -15.05 3.76 7.54
N GLY A 286 -14.00 4.48 7.93
CA GLY A 286 -13.52 4.50 9.32
C GLY A 286 -14.49 5.19 10.30
N THR A 287 -15.21 6.22 9.85
CA THR A 287 -16.12 7.01 10.69
C THR A 287 -17.55 6.45 10.73
N LEU A 288 -18.08 6.00 9.59
CA LEU A 288 -19.46 5.51 9.46
C LEU A 288 -19.55 3.99 9.50
N GLY A 289 -18.47 3.29 9.14
CA GLY A 289 -18.42 1.83 9.08
C GLY A 289 -18.78 1.13 10.40
N PRO A 290 -18.24 1.53 11.56
CA PRO A 290 -18.62 0.95 12.86
C PRO A 290 -20.13 1.03 13.13
N LYS A 291 -20.75 2.21 12.87
CA LYS A 291 -22.19 2.39 13.03
C LYS A 291 -23.02 1.50 12.10
N LEU A 292 -22.54 1.32 10.87
CA LEU A 292 -23.16 0.41 9.92
C LEU A 292 -23.07 -1.04 10.41
N ALA A 293 -21.88 -1.47 10.86
CA ALA A 293 -21.68 -2.81 11.39
C ALA A 293 -22.52 -3.10 12.65
N GLU A 294 -22.72 -2.11 13.52
CA GLU A 294 -23.62 -2.23 14.67
C GLU A 294 -25.08 -2.42 14.23
N LYS A 295 -25.53 -1.68 13.20
CA LYS A 295 -26.92 -1.69 12.74
C LYS A 295 -27.29 -2.99 12.00
N ILE A 296 -26.46 -3.49 11.11
CA ILE A 296 -26.76 -4.63 10.25
C ILE A 296 -26.07 -5.93 10.67
N GLY A 297 -25.12 -5.85 11.61
CA GLY A 297 -24.32 -6.98 12.09
C GLY A 297 -23.04 -7.21 11.28
N SER A 298 -22.05 -7.88 11.91
CA SER A 298 -20.74 -8.13 11.31
C SER A 298 -20.82 -9.07 10.09
N GLY A 299 -21.63 -10.12 10.14
CA GLY A 299 -21.80 -11.08 9.03
C GLY A 299 -22.32 -10.43 7.75
N PRO A 300 -23.51 -9.78 7.78
CA PRO A 300 -24.03 -9.05 6.63
C PRO A 300 -23.08 -7.95 6.11
N SER A 301 -22.41 -7.21 6.99
CA SER A 301 -21.43 -6.20 6.59
C SER A 301 -20.28 -6.78 5.76
N LEU A 302 -19.72 -7.91 6.19
CA LEU A 302 -18.67 -8.63 5.46
C LEU A 302 -19.18 -9.20 4.13
N ALA A 303 -20.41 -9.74 4.12
CA ALA A 303 -21.03 -10.26 2.89
C ALA A 303 -21.27 -9.16 1.86
N ILE A 304 -21.80 -8.00 2.27
CA ILE A 304 -21.97 -6.82 1.39
C ILE A 304 -20.63 -6.37 0.83
N THR A 305 -19.61 -6.23 1.68
CA THR A 305 -18.27 -5.84 1.24
C THR A 305 -17.75 -6.75 0.14
N LEU A 306 -17.84 -8.06 0.33
CA LEU A 306 -17.38 -9.03 -0.65
C LEU A 306 -18.21 -8.99 -1.94
N SER A 307 -19.53 -8.84 -1.83
CA SER A 307 -20.46 -8.84 -2.99
C SER A 307 -20.32 -7.58 -3.84
N LEU A 308 -19.96 -6.44 -3.26
CA LEU A 308 -19.79 -5.20 -3.98
C LEU A 308 -18.48 -5.16 -4.79
N PHE A 309 -17.43 -5.87 -4.35
CA PHE A 309 -16.15 -5.93 -5.06
C PHE A 309 -16.30 -6.33 -6.55
N PRO A 310 -16.90 -7.48 -6.92
CA PRO A 310 -17.08 -7.85 -8.31
C PRO A 310 -18.00 -6.89 -9.08
N VAL A 311 -19.00 -6.29 -8.43
CA VAL A 311 -19.88 -5.29 -9.05
C VAL A 311 -19.10 -4.06 -9.46
N PHE A 312 -18.28 -3.49 -8.56
CA PHE A 312 -17.44 -2.34 -8.89
C PHE A 312 -16.36 -2.69 -9.91
N SER A 313 -15.78 -3.89 -9.84
CA SER A 313 -14.83 -4.35 -10.85
C SER A 313 -15.45 -4.38 -12.25
N VAL A 314 -16.72 -4.83 -12.40
CA VAL A 314 -17.44 -4.77 -13.69
C VAL A 314 -17.70 -3.32 -14.11
N ILE A 315 -18.19 -2.47 -13.20
CA ILE A 315 -18.48 -1.05 -13.49
C ILE A 315 -17.21 -0.36 -13.98
N VAL A 316 -16.09 -0.49 -13.28
CA VAL A 316 -14.81 0.10 -13.67
C VAL A 316 -14.30 -0.50 -14.98
N GLY A 317 -14.40 -1.81 -15.17
CA GLY A 317 -13.96 -2.48 -16.38
C GLY A 317 -14.73 -2.08 -17.65
N LEU A 318 -15.99 -1.68 -17.53
CA LEU A 318 -16.84 -1.32 -18.67
C LEU A 318 -16.94 0.17 -18.92
N THR A 319 -16.72 1.02 -17.92
CA THR A 319 -16.83 2.48 -18.09
C THR A 319 -15.62 3.07 -18.84
N SER A 320 -15.82 4.27 -19.41
CA SER A 320 -14.76 5.15 -19.90
C SER A 320 -14.78 6.52 -19.18
N SER A 321 -15.66 6.70 -18.16
CA SER A 321 -15.75 7.92 -17.36
C SER A 321 -14.88 7.76 -16.11
N TRP A 322 -13.94 8.67 -15.93
CA TRP A 322 -13.10 8.71 -14.74
C TRP A 322 -13.89 9.09 -13.48
N GLU A 323 -14.98 9.86 -13.62
CA GLU A 323 -15.86 10.23 -12.51
C GLU A 323 -16.55 9.00 -11.93
N VAL A 324 -17.04 8.10 -12.81
CA VAL A 324 -17.64 6.82 -12.38
C VAL A 324 -16.60 5.95 -11.68
N VAL A 325 -15.37 5.90 -12.19
CA VAL A 325 -14.28 5.17 -11.54
C VAL A 325 -13.98 5.77 -10.18
N TRP A 326 -13.91 7.11 -10.06
CA TRP A 326 -13.65 7.76 -8.78
C TRP A 326 -14.71 7.41 -7.73
N VAL A 327 -15.98 7.49 -8.10
CA VAL A 327 -17.11 7.13 -7.20
C VAL A 327 -17.06 5.64 -6.81
N ALA A 328 -16.82 4.76 -7.79
CA ALA A 328 -16.74 3.32 -7.55
C ALA A 328 -15.60 2.98 -6.57
N VAL A 329 -14.40 3.53 -6.79
CA VAL A 329 -13.23 3.33 -5.91
C VAL A 329 -13.46 3.93 -4.52
N ALA A 330 -14.12 5.08 -4.41
CA ALA A 330 -14.44 5.67 -3.12
C ALA A 330 -15.40 4.76 -2.30
N ILE A 331 -16.43 4.23 -2.94
CA ILE A 331 -17.37 3.30 -2.29
C ILE A 331 -16.67 1.98 -1.94
N GLU A 332 -15.87 1.43 -2.85
CA GLU A 332 -15.08 0.21 -2.59
C GLU A 332 -14.15 0.39 -1.39
N SER A 333 -13.46 1.53 -1.31
CA SER A 333 -12.56 1.84 -0.20
C SER A 333 -13.29 2.02 1.14
N PHE A 334 -14.50 2.56 1.13
CA PHE A 334 -15.38 2.58 2.30
C PHE A 334 -15.59 1.17 2.86
N PHE A 335 -15.99 0.24 2.00
CA PHE A 335 -16.25 -1.14 2.41
C PHE A 335 -14.96 -1.91 2.74
N ALA A 336 -13.84 -1.61 2.09
CA ALA A 336 -12.55 -2.18 2.44
C ALA A 336 -12.10 -1.80 3.86
N VAL A 337 -12.34 -0.54 4.28
CA VAL A 337 -12.06 -0.10 5.65
C VAL A 337 -13.06 -0.74 6.63
N LEU A 338 -14.34 -0.85 6.28
CA LEU A 338 -15.33 -1.57 7.09
C LEU A 338 -14.92 -3.03 7.31
N TRP A 339 -14.45 -3.73 6.26
CA TRP A 339 -13.85 -5.05 6.38
C TRP A 339 -12.71 -5.08 7.41
N ASN A 340 -11.77 -4.15 7.32
CA ASN A 340 -10.63 -4.09 8.23
C ASN A 340 -11.08 -3.86 9.68
N VAL A 341 -11.98 -2.90 9.93
CA VAL A 341 -12.50 -2.61 11.28
C VAL A 341 -13.09 -3.86 11.92
N ILE A 342 -13.96 -4.58 11.20
CA ILE A 342 -14.61 -5.79 11.71
C ILE A 342 -13.58 -6.90 11.93
N THR A 343 -12.76 -7.18 10.93
CA THR A 343 -11.87 -8.36 10.96
C THR A 343 -10.66 -8.18 11.88
N VAL A 344 -10.16 -6.95 12.07
CA VAL A 344 -9.10 -6.66 13.05
C VAL A 344 -9.65 -6.83 14.47
N SER A 345 -10.79 -6.22 14.78
CA SER A 345 -11.44 -6.36 16.09
C SER A 345 -11.74 -7.82 16.43
N LEU A 346 -12.22 -8.58 15.44
CA LEU A 346 -12.52 -10.01 15.62
C LEU A 346 -11.24 -10.82 15.92
N ARG A 347 -10.13 -10.56 15.20
CA ARG A 347 -8.86 -11.23 15.50
C ARG A 347 -8.36 -10.91 16.91
N GLN A 348 -8.40 -9.65 17.31
CA GLN A 348 -7.99 -9.22 18.63
C GLN A 348 -8.84 -9.83 19.74
N SER A 349 -10.13 -10.08 19.48
CA SER A 349 -11.03 -10.73 20.46
C SER A 349 -10.86 -12.23 20.56
N ILE A 350 -10.39 -12.92 19.52
CA ILE A 350 -10.30 -14.40 19.48
C ILE A 350 -8.89 -14.89 19.81
N ILE A 351 -7.84 -14.20 19.34
CA ILE A 351 -6.46 -14.67 19.47
C ILE A 351 -5.97 -14.40 20.89
N PRO A 352 -5.42 -15.39 21.61
CA PRO A 352 -4.78 -15.18 22.90
C PRO A 352 -3.66 -14.12 22.81
N THR A 353 -3.55 -13.25 23.81
CA THR A 353 -2.62 -12.10 23.80
C THR A 353 -1.17 -12.51 23.53
N HIS A 354 -0.70 -13.62 24.09
CA HIS A 354 0.68 -14.14 23.90
C HIS A 354 0.95 -14.68 22.48
N LEU A 355 -0.10 -14.99 21.70
CA LEU A 355 -0.01 -15.47 20.30
C LEU A 355 -0.36 -14.39 19.28
N LEU A 356 -0.91 -13.25 19.72
CA LEU A 356 -1.48 -12.23 18.83
C LEU A 356 -0.48 -11.74 17.78
N GLY A 357 0.75 -11.46 18.16
CA GLY A 357 1.81 -11.04 17.23
C GLY A 357 2.16 -12.12 16.21
N ARG A 358 2.37 -13.36 16.66
CA ARG A 358 2.75 -14.52 15.83
C ARG A 358 1.65 -14.86 14.82
N VAL A 359 0.41 -14.94 15.26
CA VAL A 359 -0.74 -15.25 14.42
C VAL A 359 -1.03 -14.12 13.43
N ASN A 360 -0.95 -12.85 13.85
CA ASN A 360 -1.11 -11.70 12.96
C ASN A 360 -0.02 -11.63 11.88
N SER A 361 1.23 -11.98 12.20
CA SER A 361 2.31 -12.02 11.21
C SER A 361 2.01 -13.04 10.11
N VAL A 362 1.57 -14.25 10.48
CA VAL A 362 1.15 -15.28 9.52
C VAL A 362 -0.07 -14.83 8.71
N TYR A 363 -1.07 -14.25 9.37
CA TYR A 363 -2.27 -13.72 8.72
C TYR A 363 -1.92 -12.66 7.65
N ARG A 364 -1.03 -11.72 7.99
CA ARG A 364 -0.53 -10.69 7.06
C ARG A 364 0.27 -11.27 5.91
N MET A 365 1.05 -12.32 6.15
CA MET A 365 1.77 -13.03 5.09
C MET A 365 0.79 -13.60 4.04
N PHE A 366 -0.33 -14.20 4.44
CA PHE A 366 -1.38 -14.63 3.52
C PHE A 366 -2.08 -13.46 2.83
N ALA A 367 -2.39 -12.40 3.58
CA ALA A 367 -3.09 -11.23 3.06
C ALA A 367 -2.27 -10.47 2.00
N TRP A 368 -0.99 -10.23 2.26
CA TRP A 368 -0.14 -9.37 1.43
C TRP A 368 0.79 -10.15 0.49
N GLY A 369 1.11 -11.40 0.81
CA GLY A 369 1.98 -12.23 -0.01
C GLY A 369 1.42 -12.56 -1.41
N THR A 370 0.11 -12.41 -1.61
CA THR A 370 -0.55 -12.58 -2.91
C THR A 370 -0.37 -11.37 -3.83
N ILE A 371 -0.11 -10.17 -3.28
CA ILE A 371 -0.03 -8.91 -4.03
C ILE A 371 1.04 -8.95 -5.14
N PRO A 372 2.31 -9.32 -4.86
CA PRO A 372 3.35 -9.40 -5.90
C PRO A 372 2.99 -10.36 -7.03
N VAL A 373 2.41 -11.52 -6.68
CA VAL A 373 2.00 -12.54 -7.66
C VAL A 373 0.86 -12.02 -8.55
N ALA A 374 -0.13 -11.37 -7.96
CA ALA A 374 -1.25 -10.78 -8.68
C ALA A 374 -0.82 -9.63 -9.60
N THR A 375 0.11 -8.79 -9.13
CA THR A 375 0.70 -7.70 -9.91
C THR A 375 1.36 -8.23 -11.18
N LEU A 376 2.18 -9.28 -11.05
CA LEU A 376 2.80 -9.95 -12.19
C LEU A 376 1.75 -10.57 -13.12
N PHE A 377 0.77 -11.27 -12.54
CA PHE A 377 -0.32 -11.89 -13.28
C PHE A 377 -1.11 -10.86 -14.11
N GLY A 378 -1.41 -9.68 -13.56
CA GLY A 378 -2.08 -8.59 -14.27
C GLY A 378 -1.30 -8.12 -15.50
N GLY A 379 0.02 -7.93 -15.38
CA GLY A 379 0.90 -7.57 -16.49
C GLY A 379 0.95 -8.64 -17.59
N VAL A 380 1.12 -9.92 -17.19
CA VAL A 380 1.11 -11.08 -18.12
C VAL A 380 -0.24 -11.16 -18.83
N LEU A 381 -1.34 -11.05 -18.10
CA LEU A 381 -2.69 -11.15 -18.64
C LEU A 381 -2.93 -10.15 -19.78
N VAL A 382 -2.60 -8.88 -19.58
CA VAL A 382 -2.74 -7.87 -20.66
C VAL A 382 -1.80 -8.18 -21.81
N THR A 383 -0.54 -8.55 -21.53
CA THR A 383 0.46 -8.89 -22.56
C THR A 383 0.00 -10.05 -23.46
N VAL A 384 -0.67 -11.03 -22.90
CA VAL A 384 -1.24 -12.17 -23.66
C VAL A 384 -2.49 -11.75 -24.40
N ASN A 385 -3.40 -11.03 -23.72
CA ASN A 385 -4.72 -10.71 -24.28
C ASN A 385 -4.65 -9.74 -25.49
N VAL A 386 -3.61 -8.89 -25.61
CA VAL A 386 -3.43 -8.03 -26.79
C VAL A 386 -3.24 -8.80 -28.10
N HIS A 387 -2.94 -10.10 -28.05
CA HIS A 387 -2.85 -10.96 -29.26
C HIS A 387 -4.23 -11.46 -29.71
N PHE A 388 -5.24 -11.42 -28.86
CA PHE A 388 -6.57 -11.97 -29.15
C PHE A 388 -7.67 -10.89 -29.22
N MET A 389 -7.40 -9.70 -28.67
CA MET A 389 -8.37 -8.60 -28.63
C MET A 389 -7.67 -7.25 -28.73
N THR A 390 -8.45 -6.18 -28.94
CA THR A 390 -7.89 -4.83 -28.97
C THR A 390 -7.24 -4.47 -27.62
N ARG A 391 -6.25 -3.59 -27.65
CA ARG A 391 -5.51 -3.17 -26.44
C ARG A 391 -6.44 -2.61 -25.35
N VAL A 392 -7.47 -1.86 -25.72
CA VAL A 392 -8.50 -1.35 -24.82
C VAL A 392 -9.22 -2.51 -24.11
N TRP A 393 -9.66 -3.52 -24.86
CA TRP A 393 -10.30 -4.69 -24.25
C TRP A 393 -9.35 -5.56 -23.44
N ALA A 394 -8.08 -5.63 -23.84
CA ALA A 394 -7.06 -6.33 -23.04
C ALA A 394 -6.85 -5.64 -21.69
N LEU A 395 -6.86 -4.30 -21.60
CA LEU A 395 -6.81 -3.57 -20.35
C LEU A 395 -8.10 -3.76 -19.52
N ARG A 396 -9.28 -3.68 -20.15
CA ARG A 396 -10.57 -3.93 -19.48
C ARG A 396 -10.70 -5.35 -18.95
N SER A 397 -10.12 -6.33 -19.63
CA SER A 397 -10.21 -7.74 -19.25
C SER A 397 -9.64 -8.03 -17.86
N THR A 398 -8.69 -7.24 -17.38
CA THR A 398 -8.13 -7.41 -16.02
C THR A 398 -9.21 -7.17 -14.94
N PHE A 399 -10.05 -6.16 -15.13
CA PHE A 399 -11.17 -5.87 -14.22
C PHE A 399 -12.26 -6.94 -14.34
N LEU A 400 -12.58 -7.38 -15.55
CA LEU A 400 -13.62 -8.39 -15.78
C LEU A 400 -13.18 -9.75 -15.22
N ILE A 401 -11.91 -10.15 -15.40
CA ILE A 401 -11.38 -11.37 -14.80
C ILE A 401 -11.34 -11.25 -13.27
N SER A 402 -10.93 -10.10 -12.75
CA SER A 402 -10.99 -9.81 -11.31
C SER A 402 -12.42 -9.94 -10.78
N ALA A 403 -13.44 -9.47 -11.52
CA ALA A 403 -14.83 -9.62 -11.17
C ALA A 403 -15.28 -11.11 -11.14
N VAL A 404 -14.89 -11.89 -12.14
CA VAL A 404 -15.23 -13.34 -12.18
C VAL A 404 -14.58 -14.08 -11.00
N LEU A 405 -13.30 -13.81 -10.72
CA LEU A 405 -12.64 -14.37 -9.54
C LEU A 405 -13.28 -13.89 -8.24
N GLY A 406 -13.70 -12.61 -8.20
CA GLY A 406 -14.45 -12.03 -7.09
C GLY A 406 -15.78 -12.71 -6.86
N LEU A 407 -16.56 -13.03 -7.90
CA LEU A 407 -17.80 -13.80 -7.79
C LEU A 407 -17.55 -15.20 -7.22
N ALA A 408 -16.52 -15.89 -7.69
CA ALA A 408 -16.14 -17.18 -7.13
C ALA A 408 -15.75 -17.07 -5.65
N LEU A 409 -15.03 -15.97 -5.29
CA LEU A 409 -14.69 -15.67 -3.91
C LEU A 409 -15.93 -15.40 -3.05
N VAL A 410 -16.92 -14.66 -3.55
CA VAL A 410 -18.20 -14.41 -2.86
C VAL A 410 -18.91 -15.73 -2.55
N ALA A 411 -19.06 -16.62 -3.55
CA ALA A 411 -19.66 -17.92 -3.40
C ALA A 411 -18.94 -18.80 -2.34
N TYR A 412 -17.62 -18.71 -2.29
CA TYR A 412 -16.82 -19.41 -1.28
C TYR A 412 -16.91 -18.80 0.12
N ALA A 413 -16.92 -17.46 0.22
CA ALA A 413 -16.68 -16.73 1.45
C ALA A 413 -17.96 -16.43 2.25
N VAL A 414 -19.04 -16.00 1.58
CA VAL A 414 -20.27 -15.57 2.25
C VAL A 414 -20.86 -16.67 3.16
N PRO A 415 -20.93 -17.94 2.75
CA PRO A 415 -21.43 -19.00 3.65
C PRO A 415 -20.54 -19.25 4.89
N LYS A 416 -19.29 -18.79 4.88
CA LYS A 416 -18.33 -18.97 5.99
C LYS A 416 -18.30 -17.82 6.98
N LEU A 417 -18.84 -16.65 6.62
CA LEU A 417 -18.79 -15.41 7.38
C LEU A 417 -20.16 -14.99 7.92
N THR A 418 -21.02 -15.96 8.26
CA THR A 418 -22.32 -15.68 8.86
C THR A 418 -22.18 -15.15 10.30
N THR A 419 -23.12 -14.31 10.74
CA THR A 419 -23.13 -13.75 12.10
C THR A 419 -23.05 -14.85 13.17
N SER A 420 -23.81 -15.95 13.01
CA SER A 420 -23.76 -17.07 13.95
C SER A 420 -22.38 -17.73 14.07
N LYS A 421 -21.62 -17.86 12.97
CA LYS A 421 -20.26 -18.40 12.98
C LYS A 421 -19.25 -17.45 13.62
N ILE A 422 -19.46 -16.14 13.44
CA ILE A 422 -18.63 -15.10 14.05
C ILE A 422 -18.87 -15.07 15.56
N GLU A 423 -20.10 -15.10 16.00
CA GLU A 423 -20.48 -15.12 17.42
C GLU A 423 -20.03 -16.40 18.11
N ALA A 424 -20.24 -17.56 17.48
CA ALA A 424 -19.73 -18.83 17.98
C ALA A 424 -18.19 -18.84 18.15
N ALA A 425 -17.47 -18.17 17.25
CA ALA A 425 -16.00 -18.06 17.39
C ALA A 425 -15.58 -17.11 18.52
N ARG A 426 -16.38 -16.11 18.88
CA ARG A 426 -16.15 -15.22 20.02
C ARG A 426 -16.44 -15.90 21.36
N SER A 427 -17.39 -16.81 21.41
CA SER A 427 -17.79 -17.53 22.63
C SER A 427 -16.88 -18.70 23.01
N LEU A 428 -15.98 -19.13 22.12
CA LEU A 428 -15.01 -20.20 22.34
C LEU A 428 -13.73 -19.72 23.07
N LYS A 429 -13.80 -18.57 23.74
CA LYS A 429 -12.70 -18.02 24.57
C LYS A 429 -12.53 -18.75 25.88
#